data_4c4e9f7daaa3db31d39f823b09424cd5
#
_entry.id   4c4e9f7daaa3db31d39f823b09424cd5
#
_cell.length_a   1.000
_cell.length_b   1.000
_cell.length_c   1.000
_cell.angle_alpha   90.00
_cell.angle_beta   90.00
_cell.angle_gamma   90.00
#
_symmetry.space_group_name_H-M   'P 1'
#
loop_
_entity.id
_entity.type
_entity.pdbx_description
1 polymer ?
#
loop_
_entity_poly.entity_id
_entity_poly.type
_entity_poly.pdbx_seq_one_letter_code
_entity_poly.pdbx_strand_id
1 'polypeptide(L)'
;YSVQGRLNQTQREELALIEQAFDNPHETLARIKRLMLTQRAFKEVGLEFFDTFAKLVPTYDIEPIEKITDAYLDQYLAYEADKRALFPAWIKPSDQEPPPLLVYKWSNGINNLQNVWDTSHGECNVLMETTLSKVFDKVDITLLNRLLRLIMDHNLADYITAKNNVSIVWKDMAHVNSYGLIRGLQFSGFVFQYYGLILDLLILGLRRASDLAGSPKMPNGFLQFENKNTETRHPVRMYMRYVDRVHILYRFTADQARDLIQRYLSANPDPNNSNLIGYNNKKCWPRDCRMRLNKHDVNLGRAVFWTVKNSLPRSLTTIEWDDTFVSVYSKDNPNLLFSMQGFEVRILPKIRQGDMSDQRDGVWSLVNAETGERIPQANLRV
;
A
#
# COMPACT_ATOMS: atom_id res chain seq x y z
N TYR A 1 -22.30 -16.00 -5.17
CA TYR A 1 -23.43 -15.92 -6.14
C TYR A 1 -24.78 -15.97 -5.41
N SER A 2 -25.09 -14.96 -4.63
CA SER A 2 -26.43 -14.74 -4.06
C SER A 2 -27.11 -13.54 -4.75
N VAL A 3 -27.16 -13.55 -6.07
CA VAL A 3 -27.90 -12.54 -6.80
C VAL A 3 -29.13 -13.22 -7.41
N GLN A 4 -30.29 -12.75 -7.01
CA GLN A 4 -31.59 -13.08 -7.58
C GLN A 4 -31.70 -12.61 -9.05
N GLY A 5 -30.75 -12.98 -9.88
CA GLY A 5 -30.74 -12.75 -11.32
C GLY A 5 -30.83 -14.09 -12.07
N ARG A 6 -31.54 -14.14 -13.18
CA ARG A 6 -31.55 -15.32 -14.03
C ARG A 6 -30.15 -15.55 -14.58
N LEU A 7 -29.49 -16.61 -14.09
CA LEU A 7 -28.20 -17.05 -14.62
C LEU A 7 -28.37 -17.40 -16.12
N ASN A 8 -27.42 -16.98 -16.94
CA ASN A 8 -27.35 -17.42 -18.32
C ASN A 8 -26.95 -18.90 -18.42
N GLN A 9 -27.01 -19.50 -19.60
CA GLN A 9 -26.74 -20.92 -19.80
C GLN A 9 -25.31 -21.28 -19.32
N THR A 10 -24.33 -20.51 -19.74
CA THR A 10 -22.91 -20.71 -19.37
C THR A 10 -22.69 -20.65 -17.87
N GLN A 11 -23.32 -19.68 -17.19
CA GLN A 11 -23.22 -19.56 -15.74
C GLN A 11 -23.84 -20.74 -14.99
N ARG A 12 -24.92 -21.33 -15.52
CA ARG A 12 -25.53 -22.53 -14.94
C ARG A 12 -24.65 -23.74 -15.11
N GLU A 13 -24.03 -23.91 -16.27
CA GLU A 13 -23.09 -25.00 -16.55
C GLU A 13 -21.86 -24.90 -15.64
N GLU A 14 -21.32 -23.70 -15.48
CA GLU A 14 -20.21 -23.44 -14.57
C GLU A 14 -20.57 -23.76 -13.11
N LEU A 15 -21.74 -23.32 -12.65
CA LEU A 15 -22.21 -23.60 -11.31
C LEU A 15 -22.38 -25.11 -11.07
N ALA A 16 -22.95 -25.84 -12.04
CA ALA A 16 -23.08 -27.28 -11.93
C ALA A 16 -21.73 -28.02 -11.80
N LEU A 17 -20.71 -27.56 -12.54
CA LEU A 17 -19.35 -28.12 -12.42
C LEU A 17 -18.72 -27.80 -11.06
N ILE A 18 -18.97 -26.63 -10.51
CA ILE A 18 -18.52 -26.26 -9.16
C ILE A 18 -19.21 -27.10 -8.10
N GLU A 19 -20.53 -27.29 -8.19
CA GLU A 19 -21.31 -28.15 -7.27
C GLU A 19 -20.81 -29.58 -7.32
N GLN A 20 -20.58 -30.13 -8.50
CA GLN A 20 -20.02 -31.47 -8.67
C GLN A 20 -18.63 -31.62 -8.02
N ALA A 21 -17.80 -30.57 -8.10
CA ALA A 21 -16.48 -30.58 -7.44
C ALA A 21 -16.59 -30.63 -5.93
N PHE A 22 -17.58 -29.96 -5.33
CA PHE A 22 -17.82 -29.99 -3.89
C PHE A 22 -18.48 -31.29 -3.41
N ASP A 23 -19.22 -31.99 -4.28
CA ASP A 23 -19.80 -33.29 -3.95
C ASP A 23 -18.75 -34.40 -3.76
N ASN A 24 -17.58 -34.22 -4.41
CA ASN A 24 -16.45 -35.17 -4.34
C ASN A 24 -15.18 -34.49 -3.80
N PRO A 25 -15.13 -34.06 -2.54
CA PRO A 25 -14.05 -33.21 -2.03
C PRO A 25 -12.67 -33.87 -2.06
N HIS A 26 -12.57 -35.16 -1.80
CA HIS A 26 -11.29 -35.88 -1.82
C HIS A 26 -10.67 -35.95 -3.22
N GLU A 27 -11.48 -36.27 -4.21
CA GLU A 27 -11.03 -36.30 -5.61
C GLU A 27 -10.66 -34.90 -6.09
N THR A 28 -11.47 -33.91 -5.75
CA THR A 28 -11.22 -32.49 -6.09
C THR A 28 -9.92 -31.99 -5.48
N LEU A 29 -9.66 -32.27 -4.21
CA LEU A 29 -8.39 -31.89 -3.56
C LEU A 29 -7.19 -32.60 -4.19
N ALA A 30 -7.31 -33.86 -4.53
CA ALA A 30 -6.25 -34.60 -5.24
C ALA A 30 -5.97 -33.98 -6.61
N ARG A 31 -7.01 -33.57 -7.33
CA ARG A 31 -6.88 -32.88 -8.63
C ARG A 31 -6.25 -31.50 -8.49
N ILE A 32 -6.70 -30.69 -7.53
CA ILE A 32 -6.12 -29.38 -7.20
C ILE A 32 -4.61 -29.53 -6.91
N LYS A 33 -4.23 -30.46 -6.06
CA LYS A 33 -2.84 -30.73 -5.72
C LYS A 33 -2.02 -31.09 -6.97
N ARG A 34 -2.57 -31.93 -7.83
CA ARG A 34 -1.92 -32.31 -9.08
C ARG A 34 -1.71 -31.10 -9.99
N LEU A 35 -2.73 -30.26 -10.15
CA LEU A 35 -2.64 -29.05 -10.99
C LEU A 35 -1.57 -28.10 -10.46
N MET A 36 -1.52 -27.82 -9.17
CA MET A 36 -0.51 -26.96 -8.58
C MET A 36 0.91 -27.50 -8.73
N LEU A 37 1.07 -28.82 -8.74
CA LEU A 37 2.39 -29.45 -8.88
C LEU A 37 2.86 -29.57 -10.33
N THR A 38 1.96 -29.70 -11.29
CA THR A 38 2.31 -30.11 -12.67
C THR A 38 1.92 -29.11 -13.74
N GLN A 39 0.82 -28.39 -13.60
CA GLN A 39 0.35 -27.51 -14.65
C GLN A 39 1.14 -26.19 -14.67
N ARG A 40 1.74 -25.89 -15.83
CA ARG A 40 2.54 -24.67 -16.06
C ARG A 40 2.13 -23.93 -17.33
N ALA A 41 1.26 -24.53 -18.16
CA ALA A 41 0.71 -23.93 -19.36
C ALA A 41 -0.80 -23.65 -19.16
N PHE A 42 -1.21 -22.44 -19.46
CA PHE A 42 -2.57 -21.97 -19.27
C PHE A 42 -3.10 -21.35 -20.56
N LYS A 43 -4.43 -21.23 -20.67
CA LYS A 43 -5.07 -20.58 -21.82
C LYS A 43 -4.61 -19.13 -21.98
N GLU A 44 -4.66 -18.66 -23.20
CA GLU A 44 -4.41 -17.25 -23.51
C GLU A 44 -5.41 -16.33 -22.83
N VAL A 45 -4.94 -15.14 -22.48
CA VAL A 45 -5.74 -14.10 -21.84
C VAL A 45 -6.06 -13.03 -22.87
N GLY A 46 -7.34 -12.77 -23.08
CA GLY A 46 -7.80 -11.64 -23.88
C GLY A 46 -7.69 -10.32 -23.11
N LEU A 47 -7.71 -9.22 -23.83
CA LEU A 47 -7.82 -7.87 -23.24
C LEU A 47 -9.13 -7.23 -23.67
N GLU A 48 -9.87 -6.69 -22.74
CA GLU A 48 -11.09 -5.94 -22.99
C GLU A 48 -10.96 -4.49 -22.49
N PHE A 49 -11.64 -3.59 -23.20
CA PHE A 49 -11.77 -2.21 -22.75
C PHE A 49 -12.76 -2.12 -21.59
N PHE A 50 -12.34 -1.54 -20.50
CA PHE A 50 -13.24 -1.14 -19.43
C PHE A 50 -13.70 0.30 -19.68
N ASP A 51 -15.00 0.47 -19.99
CA ASP A 51 -15.58 1.73 -20.48
C ASP A 51 -15.37 2.95 -19.60
N THR A 52 -15.23 2.77 -18.30
CA THR A 52 -15.13 3.89 -17.35
C THR A 52 -13.76 4.55 -17.30
N PHE A 53 -12.68 3.90 -17.73
CA PHE A 53 -11.31 4.40 -17.54
C PHE A 53 -10.40 4.30 -18.78
N ALA A 54 -10.90 3.93 -19.93
CA ALA A 54 -10.11 3.67 -21.14
C ALA A 54 -8.89 2.74 -20.88
N LYS A 55 -9.01 1.83 -19.92
CA LYS A 55 -7.98 0.85 -19.59
C LYS A 55 -8.31 -0.50 -20.16
N LEU A 56 -7.29 -1.14 -20.74
CA LEU A 56 -7.37 -2.53 -21.12
C LEU A 56 -7.26 -3.39 -19.87
N VAL A 57 -8.23 -4.26 -19.64
CA VAL A 57 -8.26 -5.19 -18.52
C VAL A 57 -8.16 -6.61 -19.08
N PRO A 58 -7.27 -7.46 -18.53
CA PRO A 58 -7.22 -8.86 -18.90
C PRO A 58 -8.53 -9.57 -18.58
N THR A 59 -9.07 -10.27 -19.55
CA THR A 59 -10.23 -11.14 -19.39
C THR A 59 -9.80 -12.60 -19.41
N TYR A 60 -10.26 -13.36 -18.45
CA TYR A 60 -9.94 -14.76 -18.30
C TYR A 60 -11.14 -15.62 -18.64
N ASP A 61 -10.93 -16.54 -19.58
CA ASP A 61 -11.77 -17.71 -19.71
C ASP A 61 -11.14 -18.86 -18.93
N ILE A 62 -11.34 -18.83 -17.61
CA ILE A 62 -10.75 -19.81 -16.68
C ILE A 62 -11.76 -20.93 -16.46
N GLU A 63 -11.31 -22.16 -16.61
CA GLU A 63 -12.14 -23.33 -16.31
C GLU A 63 -12.49 -23.40 -14.81
N PRO A 64 -13.67 -23.92 -14.44
CA PRO A 64 -14.14 -23.98 -13.06
C PRO A 64 -13.15 -24.61 -12.08
N ILE A 65 -12.46 -25.68 -12.49
CA ILE A 65 -11.46 -26.33 -11.64
C ILE A 65 -10.24 -25.45 -11.38
N GLU A 66 -9.83 -24.61 -12.34
CA GLU A 66 -8.77 -23.64 -12.13
C GLU A 66 -9.20 -22.53 -11.18
N LYS A 67 -10.44 -22.05 -11.28
CA LYS A 67 -11.01 -21.06 -10.34
C LYS A 67 -11.01 -21.60 -8.92
N ILE A 68 -11.44 -22.85 -8.73
CA ILE A 68 -11.43 -23.51 -7.43
C ILE A 68 -10.00 -23.68 -6.93
N THR A 69 -9.09 -24.08 -7.79
CA THR A 69 -7.66 -24.23 -7.45
C THR A 69 -7.06 -22.90 -6.99
N ASP A 70 -7.30 -21.84 -7.72
CA ASP A 70 -6.78 -20.51 -7.39
C ASP A 70 -7.40 -19.94 -6.12
N ALA A 71 -8.69 -20.15 -5.90
CA ALA A 71 -9.37 -19.77 -4.66
C ALA A 71 -8.87 -20.57 -3.45
N TYR A 72 -8.64 -21.86 -3.62
CA TYR A 72 -8.03 -22.69 -2.58
C TYR A 72 -6.61 -22.22 -2.24
N LEU A 73 -5.81 -21.93 -3.27
CA LEU A 73 -4.46 -21.41 -3.11
C LEU A 73 -4.46 -20.07 -2.37
N ASP A 74 -5.34 -19.15 -2.73
CA ASP A 74 -5.48 -17.86 -2.06
C ASP A 74 -5.77 -18.04 -0.56
N GLN A 75 -6.72 -18.88 -0.20
CA GLN A 75 -7.05 -19.17 1.18
C GLN A 75 -5.90 -19.84 1.93
N TYR A 76 -5.21 -20.76 1.28
CA TYR A 76 -4.03 -21.41 1.85
C TYR A 76 -2.91 -20.40 2.11
N LEU A 77 -2.63 -19.53 1.16
CA LEU A 77 -1.61 -18.48 1.30
C LEU A 77 -1.97 -17.48 2.39
N ALA A 78 -3.23 -17.09 2.47
CA ALA A 78 -3.71 -16.20 3.53
C ALA A 78 -3.55 -16.85 4.93
N TYR A 79 -3.88 -18.12 5.07
CA TYR A 79 -3.69 -18.89 6.29
C TYR A 79 -2.22 -19.00 6.70
N GLU A 80 -1.34 -19.37 5.77
CA GLU A 80 0.10 -19.48 6.04
C GLU A 80 0.72 -18.11 6.37
N ALA A 81 0.29 -17.05 5.69
CA ALA A 81 0.74 -15.70 5.97
C ALA A 81 0.33 -15.22 7.38
N ASP A 82 -0.91 -15.48 7.78
CA ASP A 82 -1.38 -15.15 9.13
C ASP A 82 -0.63 -15.95 10.20
N LYS A 83 -0.48 -17.24 9.99
CA LYS A 83 0.25 -18.14 10.88
C LYS A 83 1.70 -17.70 11.11
N ARG A 84 2.37 -17.20 10.08
CA ARG A 84 3.76 -16.74 10.14
C ARG A 84 3.90 -15.25 10.46
N ALA A 85 2.79 -14.53 10.62
CA ALA A 85 2.79 -13.06 10.74
C ALA A 85 3.60 -12.39 9.61
N LEU A 86 3.39 -12.83 8.36
CA LEU A 86 4.12 -12.36 7.21
C LEU A 86 3.88 -10.87 6.95
N PHE A 87 2.62 -10.42 7.05
CA PHE A 87 2.25 -9.05 6.76
C PHE A 87 2.24 -8.19 8.02
N PRO A 88 3.10 -7.17 8.08
CA PRO A 88 3.09 -6.19 9.16
C PRO A 88 1.79 -5.39 9.22
N ALA A 89 1.52 -4.80 10.38
CA ALA A 89 0.31 -4.02 10.61
C ALA A 89 0.17 -2.76 9.73
N TRP A 90 1.25 -2.27 9.14
CA TRP A 90 1.20 -1.12 8.23
C TRP A 90 0.58 -1.44 6.85
N ILE A 91 0.47 -2.71 6.47
CA ILE A 91 -0.21 -3.14 5.25
C ILE A 91 -1.70 -3.19 5.53
N LYS A 92 -2.45 -2.34 4.84
CA LYS A 92 -3.90 -2.27 4.96
C LYS A 92 -4.58 -3.12 3.89
N PRO A 93 -5.76 -3.70 4.17
CA PRO A 93 -6.46 -4.55 3.22
C PRO A 93 -6.86 -3.83 1.95
N SER A 94 -7.10 -4.59 0.89
CA SER A 94 -7.49 -4.10 -0.43
C SER A 94 -8.93 -3.56 -0.48
N ASP A 95 -9.26 -2.87 -1.57
CA ASP A 95 -10.51 -2.14 -1.84
C ASP A 95 -11.82 -2.93 -1.77
N GLN A 96 -11.80 -4.19 -1.43
CA GLN A 96 -12.99 -5.04 -1.44
C GLN A 96 -13.89 -4.89 -0.21
N GLU A 97 -13.49 -4.07 0.75
CA GLU A 97 -14.30 -3.85 1.94
C GLU A 97 -15.11 -2.55 1.84
N PRO A 98 -16.40 -2.61 2.15
CA PRO A 98 -17.27 -1.43 2.06
C PRO A 98 -16.83 -0.30 3.01
N PRO A 99 -17.08 0.96 2.64
CA PRO A 99 -16.64 2.16 3.35
C PRO A 99 -16.84 2.18 4.87
N PRO A 100 -17.93 1.66 5.46
CA PRO A 100 -18.11 1.65 6.90
C PRO A 100 -17.07 0.82 7.67
N LEU A 101 -16.57 -0.25 7.06
CA LEU A 101 -15.50 -1.07 7.65
C LEU A 101 -14.12 -0.42 7.48
N LEU A 102 -13.93 0.37 6.45
CA LEU A 102 -12.75 1.21 6.28
C LEU A 102 -12.60 2.20 7.43
N VAL A 103 -13.66 2.85 7.87
CA VAL A 103 -13.60 3.77 9.02
C VAL A 103 -13.10 3.05 10.27
N TYR A 104 -13.51 1.83 10.50
CA TYR A 104 -13.08 1.04 11.67
C TYR A 104 -11.60 0.65 11.61
N LYS A 105 -11.10 0.25 10.45
CA LYS A 105 -9.67 -0.09 10.24
C LYS A 105 -8.79 1.16 10.16
N TRP A 106 -9.36 2.27 9.72
CA TRP A 106 -8.70 3.58 9.67
C TRP A 106 -8.56 4.23 11.01
N SER A 107 -9.46 3.96 11.95
CA SER A 107 -9.31 4.42 13.32
C SER A 107 -7.95 4.02 13.91
N ASN A 108 -7.46 2.85 13.57
CA ASN A 108 -6.13 2.41 14.00
C ASN A 108 -4.99 3.24 13.39
N GLY A 109 -5.10 3.63 12.12
CA GLY A 109 -4.11 4.50 11.47
C GLY A 109 -4.11 5.90 12.05
N ILE A 110 -5.28 6.47 12.28
CA ILE A 110 -5.44 7.80 12.88
C ILE A 110 -5.04 7.79 14.35
N ASN A 111 -5.43 6.77 15.10
CA ASN A 111 -4.98 6.60 16.48
C ASN A 111 -3.46 6.48 16.58
N ASN A 112 -2.86 5.76 15.64
CA ASN A 112 -1.41 5.64 15.57
C ASN A 112 -0.76 7.00 15.25
N LEU A 113 -1.34 7.76 14.33
CA LEU A 113 -0.91 9.12 14.01
C LEU A 113 -1.01 10.03 15.24
N GLN A 114 -2.10 9.95 16.01
CA GLN A 114 -2.28 10.71 17.25
C GLN A 114 -1.21 10.37 18.29
N ASN A 115 -0.93 9.09 18.48
CA ASN A 115 0.03 8.61 19.47
C ASN A 115 1.47 9.03 19.16
N VAL A 116 1.83 9.12 17.89
CA VAL A 116 3.18 9.50 17.45
C VAL A 116 3.33 10.99 17.16
N TRP A 117 2.20 11.73 17.11
CA TRP A 117 2.22 13.15 16.87
C TRP A 117 2.70 13.90 18.10
N ASP A 118 3.71 14.72 17.89
CA ASP A 118 4.22 15.58 18.92
C ASP A 118 4.63 16.93 18.32
N THR A 119 4.31 17.98 19.03
CA THR A 119 4.56 19.38 18.65
C THR A 119 5.61 20.02 19.56
N SER A 120 6.53 19.24 20.14
CA SER A 120 7.57 19.77 20.99
C SER A 120 8.46 20.77 20.24
N HIS A 121 8.99 21.74 20.99
CA HIS A 121 9.79 22.84 20.44
C HIS A 121 10.99 22.34 19.63
N GLY A 122 11.17 22.91 18.45
CA GLY A 122 12.30 22.62 17.57
C GLY A 122 12.16 21.37 16.73
N GLU A 123 11.03 20.68 16.80
CA GLU A 123 10.75 19.53 15.95
C GLU A 123 9.73 19.86 14.86
N CYS A 124 9.90 19.21 13.72
CA CYS A 124 9.06 19.39 12.55
C CYS A 124 8.47 18.05 12.13
N ASN A 125 7.16 17.99 11.96
CA ASN A 125 6.48 16.84 11.42
C ASN A 125 6.25 17.01 9.91
N VAL A 126 6.55 15.98 9.14
CA VAL A 126 6.29 15.93 7.70
C VAL A 126 5.46 14.69 7.40
N LEU A 127 4.25 14.90 6.91
CA LEU A 127 3.42 13.82 6.41
C LEU A 127 3.51 13.79 4.88
N MET A 128 3.93 12.67 4.32
CA MET A 128 3.97 12.43 2.90
C MET A 128 2.97 11.34 2.52
N GLU A 129 2.14 11.64 1.53
CA GLU A 129 1.29 10.68 0.84
C GLU A 129 1.74 10.58 -0.61
N THR A 130 1.97 9.39 -1.10
CA THR A 130 2.40 9.16 -2.48
C THR A 130 1.83 7.87 -3.04
N THR A 131 1.85 7.76 -4.36
CA THR A 131 1.46 6.55 -5.08
C THR A 131 2.69 5.90 -5.71
N LEU A 132 2.83 4.59 -5.53
CA LEU A 132 3.84 3.79 -6.22
C LEU A 132 3.42 3.63 -7.68
N SER A 133 4.02 4.43 -8.56
CA SER A 133 3.61 4.51 -9.97
C SER A 133 3.88 3.21 -10.70
N LYS A 134 2.85 2.68 -11.36
CA LYS A 134 2.91 1.49 -12.22
C LYS A 134 3.58 0.28 -11.56
N VAL A 135 3.52 0.18 -10.24
CA VAL A 135 4.20 -0.87 -9.49
C VAL A 135 3.82 -2.27 -9.97
N PHE A 136 2.55 -2.50 -10.26
CA PHE A 136 2.06 -3.81 -10.68
C PHE A 136 2.32 -4.09 -12.16
N ASP A 137 2.43 -3.06 -12.97
CA ASP A 137 2.75 -3.19 -14.40
C ASP A 137 4.24 -3.41 -14.65
N LYS A 138 5.08 -3.13 -13.67
CA LYS A 138 6.54 -3.27 -13.76
C LYS A 138 7.10 -4.52 -13.08
N VAL A 139 6.26 -5.37 -12.51
CA VAL A 139 6.74 -6.58 -11.85
C VAL A 139 7.43 -7.49 -12.84
N ASP A 140 8.70 -7.75 -12.62
CA ASP A 140 9.46 -8.78 -13.32
C ASP A 140 9.02 -10.15 -12.78
N ILE A 141 8.43 -10.98 -13.62
CA ILE A 141 7.91 -12.30 -13.23
C ILE A 141 9.02 -13.22 -12.74
N THR A 142 10.22 -13.13 -13.33
CA THR A 142 11.37 -13.91 -12.88
C THR A 142 11.81 -13.50 -11.48
N LEU A 143 11.86 -12.22 -11.19
CA LEU A 143 12.14 -11.70 -9.85
C LEU A 143 11.04 -12.12 -8.87
N LEU A 144 9.78 -12.02 -9.25
CA LEU A 144 8.66 -12.46 -8.44
C LEU A 144 8.77 -13.92 -8.04
N ASN A 145 9.15 -14.80 -8.97
CA ASN A 145 9.37 -16.21 -8.68
C ASN A 145 10.42 -16.41 -7.58
N ARG A 146 11.55 -15.72 -7.69
CA ARG A 146 12.60 -15.78 -6.67
C ARG A 146 12.14 -15.31 -5.30
N LEU A 147 11.36 -14.22 -5.27
CA LEU A 147 10.82 -13.70 -4.03
C LEU A 147 9.79 -14.64 -3.40
N LEU A 148 8.90 -15.21 -4.19
CA LEU A 148 7.92 -16.18 -3.71
C LEU A 148 8.56 -17.44 -3.14
N ARG A 149 9.66 -17.92 -3.73
CA ARG A 149 10.42 -19.08 -3.24
C ARG A 149 11.02 -18.88 -1.86
N LEU A 150 11.13 -17.65 -1.38
CA LEU A 150 11.58 -17.35 -0.01
C LEU A 150 10.52 -17.70 1.06
N ILE A 151 9.26 -17.72 0.69
CA ILE A 151 8.15 -17.85 1.65
C ILE A 151 7.27 -19.07 1.42
N MET A 152 7.39 -19.75 0.30
CA MET A 152 6.54 -20.89 -0.05
C MET A 152 7.33 -21.99 -0.78
N ASP A 153 6.68 -23.15 -0.92
CA ASP A 153 7.21 -24.24 -1.74
C ASP A 153 7.45 -23.82 -3.18
N HIS A 154 8.52 -24.34 -3.78
CA HIS A 154 8.91 -23.99 -5.15
C HIS A 154 7.82 -24.29 -6.17
N ASN A 155 7.06 -25.38 -5.99
CA ASN A 155 5.98 -25.73 -6.91
C ASN A 155 4.84 -24.70 -6.85
N LEU A 156 4.52 -24.20 -5.66
CA LEU A 156 3.51 -23.14 -5.51
C LEU A 156 3.99 -21.82 -6.14
N ALA A 157 5.24 -21.45 -5.91
CA ALA A 157 5.85 -20.27 -6.53
C ALA A 157 5.82 -20.38 -8.05
N ASP A 158 6.19 -21.54 -8.59
CA ASP A 158 6.21 -21.78 -10.04
C ASP A 158 4.80 -21.77 -10.64
N TYR A 159 3.80 -22.30 -9.94
CA TYR A 159 2.40 -22.23 -10.36
C TYR A 159 1.90 -20.78 -10.43
N ILE A 160 2.12 -19.98 -9.39
CA ILE A 160 1.72 -18.57 -9.35
C ILE A 160 2.38 -17.78 -10.48
N THR A 161 3.67 -17.96 -10.69
CA THR A 161 4.40 -17.23 -11.73
C THR A 161 4.04 -17.72 -13.14
N ALA A 162 3.77 -19.00 -13.33
CA ALA A 162 3.29 -19.54 -14.61
C ALA A 162 1.93 -18.94 -14.98
N LYS A 163 1.04 -18.71 -14.03
CA LYS A 163 -0.24 -18.03 -14.25
C LYS A 163 -0.10 -16.57 -14.63
N ASN A 164 0.97 -15.91 -14.20
CA ASN A 164 1.28 -14.54 -14.61
C ASN A 164 2.08 -14.47 -15.92
N ASN A 165 2.72 -15.55 -16.34
CA ASN A 165 3.52 -15.63 -17.56
C ASN A 165 2.73 -16.27 -18.72
N VAL A 166 1.49 -15.85 -18.89
CA VAL A 166 0.60 -16.34 -19.96
C VAL A 166 0.73 -15.50 -21.22
N SER A 167 0.30 -16.05 -22.35
CA SER A 167 0.13 -15.30 -23.59
C SER A 167 -1.05 -14.33 -23.47
N ILE A 168 -0.82 -13.08 -23.81
CA ILE A 168 -1.85 -12.03 -23.88
C ILE A 168 -2.15 -11.77 -25.36
N VAL A 169 -3.43 -11.88 -25.73
CA VAL A 169 -3.91 -11.64 -27.09
C VAL A 169 -4.62 -10.29 -27.16
N TRP A 170 -4.16 -9.45 -28.08
CA TRP A 170 -4.77 -8.18 -28.39
C TRP A 170 -4.72 -7.90 -29.88
N LYS A 171 -5.87 -7.68 -30.51
CA LYS A 171 -5.96 -7.39 -31.94
C LYS A 171 -5.14 -8.35 -32.81
N ASP A 172 -5.37 -9.63 -32.67
CA ASP A 172 -4.72 -10.73 -33.40
C ASP A 172 -3.19 -10.85 -33.18
N MET A 173 -2.64 -10.10 -32.24
CA MET A 173 -1.25 -10.23 -31.78
C MET A 173 -1.20 -10.91 -30.42
N ALA A 174 -0.35 -11.92 -30.30
CA ALA A 174 -0.09 -12.63 -29.05
C ALA A 174 1.34 -12.34 -28.58
N HIS A 175 1.51 -12.08 -27.29
CA HIS A 175 2.83 -11.98 -26.65
C HIS A 175 2.79 -12.62 -25.28
N VAL A 176 3.92 -13.17 -24.86
CA VAL A 176 4.07 -13.73 -23.51
C VAL A 176 4.27 -12.60 -22.52
N ASN A 177 3.47 -12.58 -21.44
CA ASN A 177 3.59 -11.60 -20.39
C ASN A 177 4.80 -11.89 -19.52
N SER A 178 5.87 -11.11 -19.65
CA SER A 178 7.10 -11.21 -18.85
C SER A 178 7.17 -10.16 -17.74
N TYR A 179 6.43 -9.09 -17.86
CA TYR A 179 6.37 -7.97 -16.93
C TYR A 179 4.92 -7.62 -16.61
N GLY A 180 4.70 -7.30 -15.36
CA GLY A 180 3.40 -6.94 -14.86
C GLY A 180 2.62 -8.14 -14.30
N LEU A 181 1.93 -7.89 -13.20
CA LEU A 181 1.02 -8.85 -12.60
C LEU A 181 -0.31 -8.86 -13.34
N ILE A 182 -0.80 -10.05 -13.58
CA ILE A 182 -2.14 -10.24 -14.13
C ILE A 182 -3.15 -9.97 -13.02
N ARG A 183 -4.00 -8.98 -13.24
CA ARG A 183 -5.08 -8.62 -12.34
C ARG A 183 -6.28 -9.56 -12.56
N GLY A 184 -6.97 -9.89 -11.47
CA GLY A 184 -8.18 -10.71 -11.53
C GLY A 184 -7.98 -12.20 -11.23
N LEU A 185 -6.75 -12.68 -11.01
CA LEU A 185 -6.53 -13.99 -10.41
C LEU A 185 -6.93 -13.96 -8.94
N GLN A 186 -7.46 -15.06 -8.42
CA GLN A 186 -7.94 -15.14 -7.04
C GLN A 186 -6.86 -14.81 -6.01
N PHE A 187 -5.62 -15.20 -6.28
CA PHE A 187 -4.47 -14.95 -5.41
C PHE A 187 -3.70 -13.66 -5.73
N SER A 188 -4.15 -12.85 -6.68
CA SER A 188 -3.46 -11.59 -7.05
C SER A 188 -3.31 -10.64 -5.87
N GLY A 189 -4.31 -10.58 -4.99
CA GLY A 189 -4.26 -9.74 -3.78
C GLY A 189 -3.10 -10.12 -2.86
N PHE A 190 -2.89 -11.40 -2.61
CA PHE A 190 -1.75 -11.89 -1.83
C PHE A 190 -0.41 -11.49 -2.47
N VAL A 191 -0.29 -11.71 -3.77
CA VAL A 191 0.95 -11.41 -4.52
C VAL A 191 1.26 -9.91 -4.49
N PHE A 192 0.25 -9.06 -4.64
CA PHE A 192 0.39 -7.62 -4.51
C PHE A 192 0.89 -7.21 -3.14
N GLN A 193 0.30 -7.74 -2.09
CA GLN A 193 0.68 -7.40 -0.73
C GLN A 193 2.11 -7.85 -0.41
N TYR A 194 2.49 -9.03 -0.86
CA TYR A 194 3.84 -9.54 -0.67
C TYR A 194 4.89 -8.73 -1.46
N TYR A 195 4.63 -8.44 -2.72
CA TYR A 195 5.52 -7.61 -3.54
C TYR A 195 5.63 -6.20 -2.96
N GLY A 196 4.52 -5.62 -2.53
CA GLY A 196 4.49 -4.34 -1.83
C GLY A 196 5.30 -4.36 -0.53
N LEU A 197 5.28 -5.45 0.23
CA LEU A 197 6.11 -5.61 1.42
C LEU A 197 7.61 -5.48 1.09
N ILE A 198 8.06 -6.05 -0.01
CA ILE A 198 9.46 -5.90 -0.45
C ILE A 198 9.79 -4.42 -0.72
N LEU A 199 8.89 -3.69 -1.35
CA LEU A 199 9.07 -2.25 -1.56
C LEU A 199 9.05 -1.46 -0.25
N ASP A 200 8.20 -1.83 0.68
CA ASP A 200 8.16 -1.24 2.03
C ASP A 200 9.52 -1.39 2.74
N LEU A 201 10.14 -2.56 2.63
CA LEU A 201 11.47 -2.82 3.18
C LEU A 201 12.57 -1.97 2.52
N LEU A 202 12.45 -1.69 1.23
CA LEU A 202 13.37 -0.80 0.52
C LEU A 202 13.22 0.66 0.97
N ILE A 203 11.99 1.11 1.21
CA ILE A 203 11.72 2.47 1.67
C ILE A 203 12.19 2.67 3.12
N LEU A 204 11.85 1.75 4.01
CA LEU A 204 12.13 1.87 5.44
C LEU A 204 13.55 1.46 5.83
N GLY A 205 14.14 0.55 5.06
CA GLY A 205 15.28 -0.22 5.52
C GLY A 205 14.87 -1.32 6.51
N LEU A 206 15.64 -2.38 6.57
CA LEU A 206 15.28 -3.58 7.35
C LEU A 206 15.15 -3.30 8.84
N ARG A 207 16.04 -2.49 9.40
CA ARG A 207 16.02 -2.15 10.82
C ARG A 207 14.75 -1.40 11.20
N ARG A 208 14.43 -0.32 10.49
CA ARG A 208 13.25 0.49 10.80
C ARG A 208 11.96 -0.26 10.50
N ALA A 209 11.93 -1.07 9.46
CA ALA A 209 10.81 -1.95 9.16
C ALA A 209 10.53 -2.92 10.32
N SER A 210 11.58 -3.51 10.89
CA SER A 210 11.46 -4.38 12.07
C SER A 210 10.89 -3.63 13.28
N ASP A 211 11.38 -2.42 13.55
CA ASP A 211 10.89 -1.60 14.66
C ASP A 211 9.40 -1.27 14.52
N LEU A 212 8.97 -0.88 13.32
CA LEU A 212 7.58 -0.52 13.04
C LEU A 212 6.64 -1.73 12.93
N ALA A 213 7.16 -2.90 12.55
CA ALA A 213 6.38 -4.13 12.49
C ALA A 213 5.91 -4.59 13.88
N GLY A 214 6.65 -4.19 14.92
CA GLY A 214 6.41 -4.67 16.27
C GLY A 214 6.91 -6.10 16.50
N SER A 215 6.67 -6.63 17.68
CA SER A 215 7.01 -8.02 17.98
C SER A 215 6.15 -8.95 17.14
N PRO A 216 6.75 -9.90 16.39
CA PRO A 216 5.97 -10.86 15.64
C PRO A 216 5.11 -11.68 16.61
N LYS A 217 3.85 -11.93 16.24
CA LYS A 217 2.93 -12.77 17.05
C LYS A 217 3.45 -14.19 17.21
N MET A 218 4.35 -14.60 16.33
CA MET A 218 4.98 -15.92 16.33
C MET A 218 6.50 -15.81 16.16
N PRO A 219 7.29 -16.68 16.83
CA PRO A 219 8.76 -16.64 16.79
C PRO A 219 9.36 -16.93 15.41
N ASN A 220 8.59 -17.46 14.47
CA ASN A 220 9.01 -17.79 13.10
C ASN A 220 8.46 -16.81 12.04
N GLY A 221 8.15 -15.57 12.41
CA GLY A 221 7.75 -14.54 11.47
C GLY A 221 8.84 -14.20 10.47
N PHE A 222 8.43 -13.74 9.28
CA PHE A 222 9.36 -13.38 8.18
C PHE A 222 10.34 -12.27 8.59
N LEU A 223 9.90 -11.33 9.40
CA LEU A 223 10.72 -10.23 9.94
C LEU A 223 11.23 -10.56 11.34
N GLN A 224 12.10 -11.54 11.44
CA GLN A 224 12.80 -11.85 12.69
C GLN A 224 14.09 -11.04 12.78
N PHE A 225 13.99 -9.86 13.36
CA PHE A 225 15.16 -9.09 13.74
C PHE A 225 15.20 -8.98 15.27
N GLU A 226 16.34 -9.25 15.86
CA GLU A 226 16.55 -8.96 17.27
C GLU A 226 16.44 -7.44 17.47
N ASN A 227 15.30 -7.01 17.95
CA ASN A 227 15.06 -5.60 18.25
C ASN A 227 15.49 -5.28 19.67
N LYS A 228 16.79 -5.15 19.87
CA LYS A 228 17.35 -4.87 21.21
C LYS A 228 17.28 -3.39 21.59
N ASN A 229 17.10 -2.49 20.62
CA ASN A 229 17.05 -1.04 20.89
C ASN A 229 16.07 -0.39 19.92
N THR A 230 14.86 -0.13 20.37
CA THR A 230 13.93 0.77 19.67
C THR A 230 14.59 2.14 19.55
N GLU A 231 14.91 2.53 18.32
CA GLU A 231 15.49 3.83 18.07
C GLU A 231 14.37 4.89 18.15
N THR A 232 14.21 5.46 19.36
CA THR A 232 13.17 6.47 19.63
C THR A 232 13.38 7.77 18.86
N ARG A 233 14.57 7.96 18.26
CA ARG A 233 14.95 9.16 17.50
C ARG A 233 14.96 8.98 15.99
N HIS A 234 14.56 7.85 15.49
CA HIS A 234 14.47 7.65 14.04
C HIS A 234 13.41 8.58 13.43
N PRO A 235 13.72 9.31 12.34
CA PRO A 235 12.78 10.27 11.75
C PRO A 235 11.45 9.67 11.31
N VAL A 236 11.45 8.45 10.76
CA VAL A 236 10.21 7.77 10.37
C VAL A 236 9.47 7.31 11.61
N ARG A 237 8.32 7.91 11.87
CA ARG A 237 7.48 7.62 13.04
C ARG A 237 6.29 6.76 12.73
N MET A 238 5.76 6.84 11.52
CA MET A 238 4.63 6.05 11.07
C MET A 238 4.79 5.72 9.59
N TYR A 239 4.41 4.52 9.24
CA TYR A 239 4.35 4.07 7.86
C TYR A 239 3.07 3.27 7.65
N MET A 240 2.37 3.54 6.55
CA MET A 240 1.20 2.77 6.13
C MET A 240 1.21 2.63 4.62
N ARG A 241 0.83 1.47 4.14
CA ARG A 241 0.59 1.24 2.73
C ARG A 241 -0.78 0.61 2.52
N TYR A 242 -1.51 1.21 1.61
CA TYR A 242 -2.79 0.73 1.12
C TYR A 242 -2.65 0.45 -0.37
N VAL A 243 -2.51 -0.84 -0.72
CA VAL A 243 -2.21 -1.31 -2.08
C VAL A 243 -0.95 -0.63 -2.63
N ASP A 244 -1.10 0.40 -3.45
CA ASP A 244 -0.03 1.21 -4.06
C ASP A 244 0.12 2.61 -3.44
N ARG A 245 -0.71 2.98 -2.48
CA ARG A 245 -0.63 4.26 -1.76
C ARG A 245 0.14 4.11 -0.47
N VAL A 246 1.08 5.02 -0.27
CA VAL A 246 1.99 5.05 0.87
C VAL A 246 1.81 6.33 1.66
N HIS A 247 1.70 6.21 2.98
CA HIS A 247 1.69 7.32 3.91
C HIS A 247 2.86 7.19 4.86
N ILE A 248 3.67 8.22 4.97
CA ILE A 248 4.83 8.24 5.84
C ILE A 248 4.77 9.49 6.70
N LEU A 249 4.83 9.32 8.02
CA LEU A 249 5.02 10.42 8.95
C LEU A 249 6.47 10.46 9.41
N TYR A 250 7.10 11.58 9.14
CA TYR A 250 8.43 11.92 9.65
C TYR A 250 8.32 12.93 10.78
N ARG A 251 9.23 12.80 11.72
CA ARG A 251 9.47 13.80 12.74
C ARG A 251 10.96 14.06 12.82
N PHE A 252 11.33 15.29 12.56
CA PHE A 252 12.72 15.71 12.52
C PHE A 252 13.03 16.64 13.68
N THR A 253 14.13 16.40 14.36
CA THR A 253 14.78 17.45 15.13
C THR A 253 15.35 18.52 14.20
N ALA A 254 15.65 19.71 14.72
CA ALA A 254 16.24 20.77 13.91
C ALA A 254 17.54 20.33 13.22
N ASP A 255 18.36 19.55 13.91
CA ASP A 255 19.62 19.03 13.36
C ASP A 255 19.41 17.99 12.28
N GLN A 256 18.48 17.07 12.49
CA GLN A 256 18.10 16.06 11.49
C GLN A 256 17.53 16.71 10.22
N ALA A 257 16.67 17.72 10.37
CA ALA A 257 16.12 18.45 9.24
C ALA A 257 17.22 19.19 8.46
N ARG A 258 18.12 19.86 9.15
CA ARG A 258 19.25 20.57 8.55
C ARG A 258 20.16 19.63 7.78
N ASP A 259 20.51 18.50 8.38
CA ASP A 259 21.37 17.49 7.77
C ASP A 259 20.73 16.88 6.51
N LEU A 260 19.45 16.56 6.56
CA LEU A 260 18.72 16.03 5.40
C LEU A 260 18.65 17.05 4.27
N ILE A 261 18.32 18.31 4.57
CA ILE A 261 18.30 19.40 3.56
C ILE A 261 19.69 19.60 2.95
N GLN A 262 20.73 19.57 3.75
CA GLN A 262 22.10 19.71 3.29
C GLN A 262 22.50 18.61 2.33
N ARG A 263 22.18 17.37 2.62
CA ARG A 263 22.42 16.21 1.73
C ARG A 263 21.63 16.32 0.43
N TYR A 264 20.39 16.75 0.51
CA TYR A 264 19.54 16.96 -0.65
C TYR A 264 20.11 18.06 -1.57
N LEU A 265 20.47 19.21 -1.05
CA LEU A 265 21.01 20.32 -1.81
C LEU A 265 22.41 20.01 -2.38
N SER A 266 23.22 19.24 -1.69
CA SER A 266 24.53 18.80 -2.20
C SER A 266 24.41 17.86 -3.38
N ALA A 267 23.40 16.97 -3.38
CA ALA A 267 23.12 16.08 -4.50
C ALA A 267 22.38 16.77 -5.66
N ASN A 268 21.69 17.89 -5.38
CA ASN A 268 20.88 18.65 -6.34
C ASN A 268 21.24 20.14 -6.26
N PRO A 269 22.40 20.56 -6.80
CA PRO A 269 22.93 21.92 -6.61
C PRO A 269 22.09 23.02 -7.28
N ASP A 270 21.27 22.67 -8.26
CA ASP A 270 20.29 23.58 -8.87
C ASP A 270 18.86 23.13 -8.54
N PRO A 271 18.25 23.61 -7.45
CA PRO A 271 16.90 23.26 -7.06
C PRO A 271 15.81 23.78 -8.03
N ASN A 272 16.16 24.68 -8.95
CA ASN A 272 15.25 25.22 -9.98
C ASN A 272 15.35 24.48 -11.31
N ASN A 273 16.21 23.47 -11.43
CA ASN A 273 16.30 22.66 -12.63
C ASN A 273 14.97 21.93 -12.87
N SER A 274 14.44 22.06 -14.10
CA SER A 274 13.17 21.44 -14.50
C SER A 274 13.17 19.90 -14.42
N ASN A 275 14.34 19.26 -14.42
CA ASN A 275 14.49 17.81 -14.22
C ASN A 275 14.39 17.39 -12.75
N LEU A 276 14.43 18.34 -11.85
CA LEU A 276 14.21 18.15 -10.43
C LEU A 276 12.75 18.45 -10.09
N ILE A 277 12.40 18.21 -8.84
CA ILE A 277 11.07 18.47 -8.29
C ILE A 277 10.70 19.94 -8.54
N GLY A 278 9.66 20.18 -9.34
CA GLY A 278 9.22 21.51 -9.71
C GLY A 278 8.92 22.39 -8.49
N TYR A 279 9.68 23.49 -8.34
CA TYR A 279 9.51 24.42 -7.21
C TYR A 279 8.10 24.99 -7.14
N ASN A 280 7.53 25.30 -8.30
CA ASN A 280 6.22 25.93 -8.43
C ASN A 280 5.06 24.93 -8.54
N ASN A 281 5.32 23.64 -8.45
CA ASN A 281 4.24 22.66 -8.48
C ASN A 281 3.44 22.68 -7.18
N LYS A 282 2.35 23.45 -7.20
CA LYS A 282 1.47 23.63 -6.04
C LYS A 282 0.56 22.45 -5.76
N LYS A 283 0.47 21.46 -6.66
CA LYS A 283 -0.43 20.31 -6.49
C LYS A 283 -0.03 19.40 -5.34
N CYS A 284 1.26 19.27 -5.10
CA CYS A 284 1.81 18.40 -4.06
C CYS A 284 1.80 19.03 -2.66
N TRP A 285 1.46 20.30 -2.54
CA TRP A 285 1.33 20.98 -1.26
C TRP A 285 -0.14 21.10 -0.87
N PRO A 286 -0.55 20.81 0.36
CA PRO A 286 -1.90 21.08 0.84
C PRO A 286 -2.30 22.53 0.63
N ARG A 287 -3.58 22.78 0.33
CA ARG A 287 -4.08 24.10 0.03
C ARG A 287 -3.72 25.14 1.08
N ASP A 288 -3.85 24.79 2.36
CA ASP A 288 -3.55 25.67 3.50
C ASP A 288 -2.04 25.91 3.68
N CYS A 289 -1.19 25.02 3.17
CA CYS A 289 0.25 25.05 3.31
C CYS A 289 0.94 25.92 2.24
N ARG A 290 0.37 25.99 1.05
CA ARG A 290 0.99 26.61 -0.15
C ARG A 290 1.39 28.06 0.02
N MET A 291 0.70 28.80 0.85
CA MET A 291 0.90 30.24 1.03
C MET A 291 1.80 30.58 2.24
N ARG A 292 2.07 29.64 3.09
CA ARG A 292 2.79 29.84 4.37
C ARG A 292 4.13 29.13 4.46
N LEU A 293 4.44 28.24 3.50
CA LEU A 293 5.71 27.52 3.51
C LEU A 293 6.88 28.47 3.32
N ASN A 294 7.79 28.46 4.27
CA ASN A 294 9.07 29.11 4.15
C ASN A 294 10.04 28.26 3.32
N LYS A 295 11.19 28.82 2.94
CA LYS A 295 12.19 28.14 2.12
C LYS A 295 12.71 26.86 2.80
N HIS A 296 12.87 26.87 4.11
CA HIS A 296 13.34 25.71 4.88
C HIS A 296 12.33 24.56 4.81
N ASP A 297 11.06 24.83 5.03
CA ASP A 297 10.01 23.82 5.01
C ASP A 297 9.81 23.22 3.60
N VAL A 298 9.90 24.06 2.56
CA VAL A 298 9.88 23.60 1.18
C VAL A 298 11.06 22.67 0.88
N ASN A 299 12.26 23.03 1.27
CA ASN A 299 13.44 22.18 1.08
C ASN A 299 13.36 20.88 1.89
N LEU A 300 12.80 20.93 3.10
CA LEU A 300 12.59 19.73 3.91
C LEU A 300 11.61 18.77 3.23
N GLY A 301 10.48 19.24 2.76
CA GLY A 301 9.50 18.41 2.05
C GLY A 301 10.07 17.78 0.78
N ARG A 302 10.85 18.54 0.01
CA ARG A 302 11.55 18.06 -1.19
C ARG A 302 12.63 17.03 -0.84
N ALA A 303 13.38 17.26 0.22
CA ALA A 303 14.42 16.36 0.68
C ALA A 303 13.82 15.00 1.14
N VAL A 304 12.67 15.02 1.81
CA VAL A 304 11.92 13.82 2.18
C VAL A 304 11.49 13.05 0.94
N PHE A 305 10.87 13.71 -0.02
CA PHE A 305 10.49 13.09 -1.28
C PHE A 305 11.69 12.49 -2.03
N TRP A 306 12.76 13.24 -2.16
CA TRP A 306 14.00 12.80 -2.79
C TRP A 306 14.57 11.53 -2.13
N THR A 307 14.55 11.46 -0.80
CA THR A 307 15.03 10.30 -0.06
C THR A 307 14.21 9.05 -0.37
N VAL A 308 12.89 9.16 -0.38
CA VAL A 308 12.00 8.03 -0.70
C VAL A 308 12.15 7.60 -2.15
N LYS A 309 12.19 8.58 -3.06
CA LYS A 309 12.37 8.29 -4.49
C LYS A 309 13.65 7.53 -4.78
N ASN A 310 14.75 7.90 -4.15
CA ASN A 310 16.04 7.23 -4.34
C ASN A 310 16.15 5.87 -3.64
N SER A 311 15.27 5.56 -2.70
CA SER A 311 15.22 4.24 -2.07
C SER A 311 14.59 3.17 -2.96
N LEU A 312 13.87 3.59 -4.00
CA LEU A 312 13.14 2.71 -4.91
C LEU A 312 13.89 2.56 -6.24
N PRO A 313 14.31 1.34 -6.61
CA PRO A 313 14.85 1.08 -7.95
C PRO A 313 13.82 1.41 -9.03
N ARG A 314 14.23 2.16 -10.05
CA ARG A 314 13.34 2.59 -11.15
C ARG A 314 12.75 1.42 -11.94
N SER A 315 13.42 0.28 -11.93
CA SER A 315 12.94 -0.95 -12.56
C SER A 315 11.72 -1.55 -11.84
N LEU A 316 11.55 -1.26 -10.55
CA LEU A 316 10.45 -1.81 -9.75
C LEU A 316 9.25 -0.86 -9.70
N THR A 317 9.49 0.39 -9.40
CA THR A 317 8.48 1.45 -9.34
C THR A 317 9.15 2.81 -9.24
N THR A 318 8.37 3.86 -9.43
CA THR A 318 8.78 5.24 -9.17
C THR A 318 7.69 5.95 -8.38
N ILE A 319 8.06 7.03 -7.70
CA ILE A 319 7.11 7.98 -7.17
C ILE A 319 7.25 9.31 -7.92
N GLU A 320 6.12 9.91 -8.25
CA GLU A 320 6.07 11.17 -8.99
C GLU A 320 5.68 12.32 -8.06
N TRP A 321 6.36 13.44 -8.20
CA TRP A 321 6.09 14.62 -7.39
C TRP A 321 4.65 15.12 -7.57
N ASP A 322 4.11 15.05 -8.77
CA ASP A 322 2.73 15.48 -9.07
C ASP A 322 1.66 14.63 -8.40
N ASP A 323 1.98 13.37 -8.09
CA ASP A 323 1.10 12.41 -7.41
C ASP A 323 1.40 12.31 -5.91
N THR A 324 2.21 13.21 -5.41
CA THR A 324 2.65 13.23 -4.01
C THR A 324 2.09 14.45 -3.30
N PHE A 325 1.57 14.24 -2.08
CA PHE A 325 1.16 15.30 -1.17
C PHE A 325 2.14 15.36 -0.01
N VAL A 326 2.68 16.54 0.26
CA VAL A 326 3.60 16.77 1.37
C VAL A 326 3.03 17.84 2.28
N SER A 327 2.87 17.51 3.55
CA SER A 327 2.40 18.44 4.59
C SER A 327 3.49 18.63 5.62
N VAL A 328 3.97 19.87 5.75
CA VAL A 328 5.01 20.21 6.72
C VAL A 328 4.38 20.98 7.88
N TYR A 329 4.48 20.41 9.06
CA TYR A 329 4.01 20.99 10.31
C TYR A 329 5.20 21.51 11.10
N SER A 330 5.29 22.80 11.15
CA SER A 330 6.31 23.50 11.90
C SER A 330 5.68 24.52 12.83
N LYS A 331 6.50 25.21 13.60
CA LYS A 331 6.06 26.32 14.43
C LYS A 331 5.28 27.38 13.64
N ASP A 332 5.63 27.58 12.36
CA ASP A 332 5.00 28.56 11.49
C ASP A 332 3.71 28.04 10.80
N ASN A 333 3.49 26.72 10.84
CA ASN A 333 2.34 26.05 10.23
C ASN A 333 1.68 25.02 11.17
N PRO A 334 1.12 25.46 12.30
CA PRO A 334 0.63 24.54 13.33
C PRO A 334 -0.73 23.89 13.05
N ASN A 335 -1.51 24.41 12.09
CA ASN A 335 -2.92 24.06 11.88
C ASN A 335 -3.20 23.58 10.45
N LEU A 336 -2.37 22.71 9.93
CA LEU A 336 -2.57 22.23 8.56
C LEU A 336 -3.73 21.23 8.45
N LEU A 337 -4.47 21.39 7.36
CA LEU A 337 -5.43 20.43 6.89
C LEU A 337 -4.73 19.50 5.88
N PHE A 338 -4.86 18.20 6.05
CA PHE A 338 -4.35 17.23 5.10
C PHE A 338 -5.38 16.16 4.75
N SER A 339 -5.26 15.62 3.56
CA SER A 339 -6.12 14.54 3.09
C SER A 339 -5.44 13.20 3.36
N MET A 340 -6.18 12.27 3.94
CA MET A 340 -5.72 10.92 4.19
C MET A 340 -6.84 9.96 3.84
N GLN A 341 -6.68 9.24 2.73
CA GLN A 341 -7.60 8.22 2.23
C GLN A 341 -9.06 8.64 2.15
N GLY A 342 -9.33 9.75 1.49
CA GLY A 342 -10.65 10.30 1.32
C GLY A 342 -11.19 11.06 2.54
N PHE A 343 -10.42 11.17 3.62
CA PHE A 343 -10.77 11.99 4.78
C PHE A 343 -9.89 13.23 4.84
N GLU A 344 -10.51 14.35 5.17
CA GLU A 344 -9.78 15.55 5.56
C GLU A 344 -9.53 15.53 7.06
N VAL A 345 -8.27 15.64 7.44
CA VAL A 345 -7.82 15.58 8.84
C VAL A 345 -7.17 16.90 9.19
N ARG A 346 -7.63 17.49 10.28
CA ARG A 346 -7.04 18.70 10.88
C ARG A 346 -6.54 18.36 12.26
N ILE A 347 -5.28 18.68 12.53
CA ILE A 347 -4.70 18.58 13.86
C ILE A 347 -4.90 19.91 14.55
N LEU A 348 -5.63 19.90 15.65
CA LEU A 348 -5.83 21.09 16.46
C LEU A 348 -4.72 21.20 17.50
N PRO A 349 -4.22 22.41 17.79
CA PRO A 349 -3.23 22.61 18.83
C PRO A 349 -3.77 22.18 20.20
N LYS A 350 -2.92 21.59 21.04
CA LYS A 350 -3.24 21.36 22.45
C LYS A 350 -3.53 22.70 23.11
N ILE A 351 -4.68 22.80 23.77
CA ILE A 351 -5.01 23.97 24.58
C ILE A 351 -3.99 24.04 25.72
N ARG A 352 -3.36 25.21 25.92
CA ARG A 352 -2.42 25.41 27.02
C ARG A 352 -3.14 25.13 28.34
N GLN A 353 -2.49 24.40 29.23
CA GLN A 353 -2.94 24.24 30.62
C GLN A 353 -3.10 25.65 31.24
N GLY A 354 -4.31 26.07 31.44
CA GLY A 354 -4.64 27.42 31.93
C GLY A 354 -6.07 27.85 31.63
N ASP A 355 -6.60 27.44 30.51
CA ASP A 355 -8.01 27.68 30.19
C ASP A 355 -8.84 26.49 30.67
N MET A 356 -9.34 26.62 31.88
CA MET A 356 -10.00 25.56 32.67
C MET A 356 -11.36 25.09 32.14
N SER A 357 -11.82 25.49 30.97
CA SER A 357 -13.14 25.12 30.50
C SER A 357 -13.27 23.94 29.59
N ASP A 358 -12.18 23.48 28.96
CA ASP A 358 -12.23 22.27 28.10
C ASP A 358 -10.91 21.50 28.12
N GLN A 359 -10.80 20.57 29.06
CA GLN A 359 -9.72 19.56 29.13
C GLN A 359 -9.88 18.54 27.99
N ARG A 360 -9.94 18.95 26.74
CA ARG A 360 -9.91 18.02 25.62
C ARG A 360 -8.51 18.03 25.02
N ASP A 361 -7.77 16.97 25.25
CA ASP A 361 -6.59 16.65 24.46
C ASP A 361 -6.93 16.68 22.99
N GLY A 362 -6.28 17.52 22.22
CA GLY A 362 -6.47 17.81 20.81
C GLY A 362 -7.70 17.19 20.14
N VAL A 363 -8.64 18.01 19.69
CA VAL A 363 -9.84 17.52 19.01
C VAL A 363 -9.51 17.25 17.55
N TRP A 364 -9.58 15.98 17.15
CA TRP A 364 -9.50 15.58 15.77
C TRP A 364 -10.87 15.70 15.12
N SER A 365 -10.95 16.33 13.97
CA SER A 365 -12.15 16.37 13.15
C SER A 365 -11.87 15.62 11.84
N LEU A 366 -12.61 14.56 11.62
CA LEU A 366 -12.64 13.84 10.36
C LEU A 366 -13.83 14.30 9.54
N VAL A 367 -13.58 14.61 8.30
CA VAL A 367 -14.61 14.99 7.33
C VAL A 367 -14.44 14.10 6.11
N ASN A 368 -15.50 13.51 5.62
CA ASN A 368 -15.47 12.81 4.35
C ASN A 368 -15.16 13.82 3.24
N ALA A 369 -14.10 13.58 2.47
CA ALA A 369 -13.62 14.50 1.43
C ALA A 369 -14.63 14.68 0.28
N GLU A 370 -15.47 13.67 0.02
CA GLU A 370 -16.46 13.69 -1.06
C GLU A 370 -17.80 14.28 -0.62
N THR A 371 -18.27 13.95 0.59
CA THR A 371 -19.60 14.37 1.08
C THR A 371 -19.58 15.60 1.98
N GLY A 372 -18.42 15.97 2.51
CA GLY A 372 -18.28 17.04 3.49
C GLY A 372 -18.87 16.73 4.87
N GLU A 373 -19.35 15.50 5.09
CA GLU A 373 -19.92 15.09 6.36
C GLU A 373 -18.87 14.89 7.44
N ARG A 374 -19.15 15.43 8.62
CA ARG A 374 -18.31 15.20 9.80
C ARG A 374 -18.58 13.84 10.40
N ILE A 375 -17.53 13.08 10.63
CA ILE A 375 -17.63 11.82 11.38
C ILE A 375 -17.78 12.13 12.86
N PRO A 376 -18.77 11.54 13.54
CA PRO A 376 -19.02 11.82 14.96
C PRO A 376 -17.78 11.58 15.82
N GLN A 377 -17.44 12.55 16.66
CA GLN A 377 -16.29 12.51 17.57
C GLN A 377 -16.29 11.34 18.56
N ALA A 378 -17.46 10.73 18.82
CA ALA A 378 -17.59 9.61 19.74
C ALA A 378 -16.68 8.41 19.37
N ASN A 379 -16.31 8.28 18.10
CA ASN A 379 -15.47 7.20 17.60
C ASN A 379 -13.96 7.57 17.60
N LEU A 380 -13.61 8.78 18.00
CA LEU A 380 -12.25 9.33 17.94
C LEU A 380 -11.67 9.63 19.34
N ARG A 381 -12.32 9.15 20.40
CA ARG A 381 -11.78 9.29 21.75
C ARG A 381 -10.56 8.38 21.92
N VAL A 382 -9.43 8.99 22.16
CA VAL A 382 -8.21 8.39 22.70
C VAL A 382 -8.30 8.39 24.22
#